data_b415cbc8332cf8465e88d5f0d16a261e
#
_entry.id   b415cbc8332cf8465e88d5f0d16a261e
#
_cell.length_a   1.000
_cell.length_b   1.000
_cell.length_c   1.000
_cell.angle_alpha   90.00
_cell.angle_beta   90.00
_cell.angle_gamma   90.00
#
_symmetry.space_group_name_H-M   'P 1'
#
loop_
_entity.id
_entity.type
_entity.pdbx_description
1 polymer ?
#
loop_
_entity_poly.entity_id
_entity_poly.type
_entity_poly.pdbx_seq_one_letter_code
_entity_poly.pdbx_strand_id
1 'polypeptide(L)'
;MKPHLLIAQVDCDSEIALASHYKSPITSDLQNVYYKTLYVFKDIFRRHAIQGTFFVVGKDLESETKCETLNSLVLEGHEIANHTYTHPSNLSTKDSFQILDEIQRTNQICTQKLGVTPVGFRAPDFDINDTILRILSEGHFLYDCSTLATPWKPLLKM
;
A
#
# COMPACT_ATOMS: atom_id res chain seq x y z
N MET A 1 2.68 -7.90 -33.17
CA MET A 1 2.61 -8.49 -31.81
C MET A 1 1.92 -7.49 -30.90
N LYS A 2 0.97 -7.91 -30.06
CA LYS A 2 0.43 -7.03 -29.03
C LYS A 2 1.55 -6.75 -28.00
N PRO A 3 1.74 -5.52 -27.55
CA PRO A 3 2.74 -5.24 -26.52
C PRO A 3 2.35 -6.00 -25.23
N HIS A 4 3.31 -6.64 -24.60
CA HIS A 4 3.13 -7.21 -23.27
C HIS A 4 3.36 -6.09 -22.27
N LEU A 5 2.38 -5.86 -21.39
CA LEU A 5 2.46 -4.88 -20.30
C LEU A 5 2.86 -5.63 -19.02
N LEU A 6 3.92 -5.17 -18.38
CA LEU A 6 4.33 -5.59 -17.04
C LEU A 6 3.97 -4.49 -16.07
N ILE A 7 3.24 -4.82 -15.00
CA ILE A 7 2.95 -3.92 -13.88
C ILE A 7 3.69 -4.47 -12.66
N ALA A 8 4.60 -3.67 -12.10
CA ALA A 8 5.34 -4.01 -10.89
C ALA A 8 4.71 -3.29 -9.69
N GLN A 9 4.30 -4.05 -8.68
CA GLN A 9 3.60 -3.55 -7.50
C GLN A 9 4.21 -4.15 -6.23
N VAL A 10 4.36 -3.34 -5.18
CA VAL A 10 4.96 -3.71 -3.91
C VAL A 10 4.07 -3.21 -2.77
N ASP A 11 3.66 -4.10 -1.87
CA ASP A 11 3.05 -3.72 -0.60
C ASP A 11 4.16 -3.42 0.41
N CYS A 12 4.12 -2.22 1.00
CA CYS A 12 5.13 -1.76 1.95
C CYS A 12 4.69 -2.08 3.38
N ASP A 13 4.47 -3.38 3.65
CA ASP A 13 4.04 -3.85 4.97
C ASP A 13 5.22 -3.78 5.93
N SER A 14 5.16 -2.80 6.82
CA SER A 14 6.16 -2.62 7.86
C SER A 14 5.93 -3.54 9.06
N GLU A 15 6.84 -3.43 10.03
CA GLU A 15 6.69 -4.10 11.32
C GLU A 15 5.35 -3.85 12.01
N ILE A 16 4.72 -2.68 11.78
CA ILE A 16 3.41 -2.33 12.37
C ILE A 16 2.32 -3.19 11.74
N ALA A 17 2.30 -3.27 10.40
CA ALA A 17 1.37 -4.09 9.65
C ALA A 17 1.51 -5.57 10.00
N LEU A 18 2.75 -6.09 9.97
CA LEU A 18 3.06 -7.48 10.27
C LEU A 18 2.72 -7.85 11.72
N ALA A 19 3.04 -6.99 12.70
CA ALA A 19 2.71 -7.22 14.10
C ALA A 19 1.20 -7.26 14.34
N SER A 20 0.43 -6.40 13.66
CA SER A 20 -1.03 -6.40 13.72
C SER A 20 -1.62 -7.71 13.17
N HIS A 21 -1.14 -8.14 12.01
CA HIS A 21 -1.63 -9.34 11.32
C HIS A 21 -1.29 -10.64 12.07
N TYR A 22 -0.01 -10.81 12.44
CA TYR A 22 0.47 -12.05 13.07
C TYR A 22 0.36 -12.06 14.59
N LYS A 23 -0.12 -10.98 15.22
CA LYS A 23 -0.17 -10.82 16.70
C LYS A 23 1.20 -11.11 17.35
N SER A 24 2.26 -10.80 16.64
CA SER A 24 3.63 -11.05 17.05
C SER A 24 4.27 -9.78 17.60
N PRO A 25 5.18 -9.87 18.59
CA PRO A 25 5.91 -8.70 19.04
C PRO A 25 6.77 -8.12 17.91
N ILE A 26 6.86 -6.80 17.85
CA ILE A 26 7.74 -6.11 16.91
C ILE A 26 9.19 -6.45 17.27
N THR A 27 9.93 -7.05 16.34
CA THR A 27 11.36 -7.34 16.49
C THR A 27 12.18 -6.41 15.58
N SER A 28 13.46 -6.21 15.91
CA SER A 28 14.39 -5.41 15.11
C SER A 28 14.52 -5.90 13.66
N ASP A 29 14.30 -7.18 13.42
CA ASP A 29 14.40 -7.77 12.08
C ASP A 29 13.24 -7.38 11.17
N LEU A 30 12.05 -7.10 11.73
CA LEU A 30 10.88 -6.62 10.99
C LEU A 30 11.04 -5.18 10.50
N GLN A 31 11.92 -4.38 11.10
CA GLN A 31 12.21 -3.01 10.65
C GLN A 31 12.96 -2.97 9.31
N ASN A 32 13.41 -4.12 8.83
CA ASN A 32 14.26 -4.21 7.64
C ASN A 32 13.52 -3.96 6.31
N VAL A 33 12.17 -3.97 6.26
CA VAL A 33 11.42 -3.74 5.01
C VAL A 33 11.81 -2.39 4.41
N TYR A 34 11.71 -1.30 5.16
CA TYR A 34 12.06 0.04 4.67
C TYR A 34 13.56 0.24 4.46
N TYR A 35 14.41 -0.35 5.30
CA TYR A 35 15.85 -0.08 5.27
C TYR A 35 16.66 -1.02 4.38
N LYS A 36 16.10 -2.15 3.97
CA LYS A 36 16.79 -3.11 3.10
C LYS A 36 15.96 -3.51 1.90
N THR A 37 14.73 -3.98 2.11
CA THR A 37 13.93 -4.57 1.04
C THR A 37 13.53 -3.53 -0.01
N LEU A 38 13.08 -2.33 0.40
CA LEU A 38 12.74 -1.27 -0.55
C LEU A 38 13.95 -0.79 -1.34
N TYR A 39 15.14 -0.73 -0.75
CA TYR A 39 16.37 -0.42 -1.49
C TYR A 39 16.72 -1.47 -2.54
N VAL A 40 16.47 -2.76 -2.27
CA VAL A 40 16.67 -3.83 -3.24
C VAL A 40 15.70 -3.68 -4.40
N PHE A 41 14.40 -3.45 -4.15
CA PHE A 41 13.42 -3.19 -5.20
C PHE A 41 13.79 -1.97 -6.04
N LYS A 42 14.14 -0.87 -5.39
CA LYS A 42 14.58 0.36 -6.03
C LYS A 42 15.76 0.12 -6.97
N ASP A 43 16.78 -0.62 -6.53
CA ASP A 43 17.95 -0.94 -7.35
C ASP A 43 17.59 -1.82 -8.57
N ILE A 44 16.74 -2.85 -8.37
CA ILE A 44 16.25 -3.71 -9.44
C ILE A 44 15.46 -2.87 -10.46
N PHE A 45 14.52 -2.05 -10.01
CA PHE A 45 13.66 -1.25 -10.88
C PHE A 45 14.49 -0.25 -11.70
N ARG A 46 15.47 0.42 -11.06
CA ARG A 46 16.39 1.32 -11.74
C ARG A 46 17.22 0.61 -12.81
N ARG A 47 17.78 -0.57 -12.52
CA ARG A 47 18.60 -1.35 -13.48
C ARG A 47 17.80 -1.79 -14.70
N HIS A 48 16.52 -2.04 -14.54
CA HIS A 48 15.64 -2.53 -15.60
C HIS A 48 14.72 -1.45 -16.20
N ALA A 49 14.90 -0.17 -15.81
CA ALA A 49 14.06 0.95 -16.22
C ALA A 49 12.55 0.70 -15.96
N ILE A 50 12.23 0.09 -14.83
CA ILE A 50 10.87 -0.21 -14.40
C ILE A 50 10.40 0.90 -13.46
N GLN A 51 9.22 1.45 -13.72
CA GLN A 51 8.47 2.23 -12.74
C GLN A 51 7.46 1.33 -12.05
N GLY A 52 7.49 1.31 -10.71
CA GLY A 52 6.61 0.49 -9.90
C GLY A 52 5.64 1.32 -9.09
N THR A 53 4.59 0.68 -8.60
CA THR A 53 3.64 1.24 -7.62
C THR A 53 3.93 0.67 -6.24
N PHE A 54 4.08 1.53 -5.24
CA PHE A 54 4.32 1.17 -3.84
C PHE A 54 3.08 1.52 -3.01
N PHE A 55 2.39 0.51 -2.50
CA PHE A 55 1.24 0.67 -1.61
C PHE A 55 1.74 0.89 -0.19
N VAL A 56 1.47 2.05 0.37
CA VAL A 56 2.11 2.54 1.60
C VAL A 56 1.10 2.62 2.74
N VAL A 57 1.49 2.08 3.88
CA VAL A 57 0.75 2.22 5.15
C VAL A 57 0.98 3.63 5.70
N GLY A 58 -0.09 4.41 5.85
CA GLY A 58 0.01 5.83 6.21
C GLY A 58 0.75 6.08 7.53
N LYS A 59 0.57 5.23 8.53
CA LYS A 59 1.24 5.34 9.84
C LYS A 59 2.76 5.24 9.74
N ASP A 60 3.30 4.59 8.74
CA ASP A 60 4.75 4.52 8.53
C ASP A 60 5.37 5.87 8.20
N LEU A 61 4.57 6.79 7.63
CA LEU A 61 5.00 8.16 7.33
C LEU A 61 5.11 9.07 8.58
N GLU A 62 4.78 8.58 9.76
CA GLU A 62 5.12 9.24 11.03
C GLU A 62 6.61 9.13 11.36
N SER A 63 7.33 8.16 10.75
CA SER A 63 8.77 7.99 10.89
C SER A 63 9.52 8.78 9.81
N GLU A 64 10.39 9.70 10.23
CA GLU A 64 11.21 10.53 9.33
C GLU A 64 12.05 9.65 8.37
N THR A 65 12.70 8.62 8.90
CA THR A 65 13.56 7.74 8.10
C THR A 65 12.77 6.93 7.07
N LYS A 66 11.54 6.51 7.39
CA LYS A 66 10.65 5.86 6.41
C LYS A 66 10.20 6.86 5.34
N CYS A 67 9.91 8.10 5.73
CA CYS A 67 9.61 9.18 4.78
C CYS A 67 10.75 9.43 3.80
N GLU A 68 12.00 9.50 4.27
CA GLU A 68 13.17 9.68 3.41
C GLU A 68 13.29 8.56 2.37
N THR A 69 13.08 7.30 2.79
CA THR A 69 13.08 6.16 1.88
C THR A 69 12.01 6.27 0.82
N LEU A 70 10.75 6.57 1.22
CA LEU A 70 9.63 6.72 0.30
C LEU A 70 9.79 7.93 -0.64
N ASN A 71 10.30 9.05 -0.12
CA ASN A 71 10.58 10.21 -0.93
C ASN A 71 11.62 9.92 -2.02
N SER A 72 12.60 9.06 -1.72
CA SER A 72 13.58 8.62 -2.71
C SER A 72 12.95 7.80 -3.85
N LEU A 73 11.86 7.07 -3.60
CA LEU A 73 11.09 6.38 -4.64
C LEU A 73 10.30 7.36 -5.50
N VAL A 74 9.67 8.37 -4.87
CA VAL A 74 8.96 9.46 -5.58
C VAL A 74 9.91 10.19 -6.55
N LEU A 75 11.12 10.54 -6.09
CA LEU A 75 12.12 11.24 -6.90
C LEU A 75 12.62 10.40 -8.09
N GLU A 76 12.56 9.07 -8.02
CA GLU A 76 12.86 8.17 -9.14
C GLU A 76 11.66 7.90 -10.05
N GLY A 77 10.51 8.54 -9.80
CA GLY A 77 9.32 8.45 -10.65
C GLY A 77 8.43 7.23 -10.35
N HIS A 78 8.61 6.58 -9.21
CA HIS A 78 7.70 5.52 -8.77
C HIS A 78 6.40 6.12 -8.22
N GLU A 79 5.30 5.36 -8.34
CA GLU A 79 4.01 5.74 -7.79
C GLU A 79 3.91 5.34 -6.31
N ILE A 80 3.36 6.25 -5.49
CA ILE A 80 2.91 5.95 -4.13
C ILE A 80 1.39 5.81 -4.15
N ALA A 81 0.91 4.67 -3.69
CA ALA A 81 -0.50 4.33 -3.60
C ALA A 81 -0.91 4.07 -2.13
N ASN A 82 -2.20 4.13 -1.87
CA ASN A 82 -2.78 4.04 -0.53
C ASN A 82 -2.96 2.58 -0.09
N HIS A 83 -2.45 2.24 1.10
CA HIS A 83 -2.63 0.92 1.73
C HIS A 83 -3.25 1.03 3.13
N THR A 84 -4.18 1.98 3.31
CA THR A 84 -4.79 2.35 4.59
C THR A 84 -3.80 2.97 5.59
N TYR A 85 -4.31 3.52 6.69
CA TYR A 85 -3.47 4.22 7.66
C TYR A 85 -2.82 3.27 8.68
N THR A 86 -3.60 2.32 9.24
CA THR A 86 -3.13 1.39 10.28
C THR A 86 -2.97 -0.06 9.82
N HIS A 87 -3.24 -0.34 8.55
CA HIS A 87 -3.22 -1.70 7.99
C HIS A 87 -4.15 -2.68 8.73
N PRO A 88 -5.46 -2.41 8.83
CA PRO A 88 -6.38 -3.29 9.56
C PRO A 88 -6.67 -4.57 8.76
N SER A 89 -6.50 -5.74 9.38
CA SER A 89 -6.76 -7.06 8.75
C SER A 89 -8.26 -7.35 8.50
N ASN A 90 -9.15 -6.46 8.91
CA ASN A 90 -10.60 -6.64 8.81
C ASN A 90 -11.29 -5.37 8.34
N LEU A 91 -10.72 -4.72 7.32
CA LEU A 91 -11.21 -3.44 6.81
C LEU A 91 -12.69 -3.52 6.38
N SER A 92 -13.09 -4.61 5.72
CA SER A 92 -14.45 -4.81 5.22
C SER A 92 -15.53 -4.93 6.30
N THR A 93 -15.14 -5.19 7.55
CA THR A 93 -16.06 -5.29 8.69
C THR A 93 -16.22 -3.99 9.48
N LYS A 94 -15.43 -2.97 9.14
CA LYS A 94 -15.49 -1.65 9.78
C LYS A 94 -16.69 -0.85 9.26
N ASP A 95 -17.15 0.12 10.07
CA ASP A 95 -18.17 1.06 9.59
C ASP A 95 -17.59 2.04 8.54
N SER A 96 -18.48 2.69 7.80
CA SER A 96 -18.09 3.57 6.69
C SER A 96 -17.21 4.74 7.13
N PHE A 97 -17.39 5.23 8.36
CA PHE A 97 -16.58 6.33 8.90
C PHE A 97 -15.15 5.86 9.18
N GLN A 98 -15.00 4.70 9.80
CA GLN A 98 -13.69 4.10 10.07
C GLN A 98 -12.93 3.79 8.77
N ILE A 99 -13.63 3.24 7.75
CA ILE A 99 -13.03 2.98 6.44
C ILE A 99 -12.57 4.29 5.80
N LEU A 100 -13.41 5.31 5.81
CA LEU A 100 -13.09 6.62 5.26
C LEU A 100 -11.89 7.27 5.98
N ASP A 101 -11.83 7.20 7.32
CA ASP A 101 -10.72 7.72 8.11
C ASP A 101 -9.39 7.04 7.74
N GLU A 102 -9.36 5.72 7.64
CA GLU A 102 -8.18 4.95 7.21
C GLU A 102 -7.64 5.41 5.85
N ILE A 103 -8.53 5.64 4.90
CA ILE A 103 -8.17 6.05 3.53
C ILE A 103 -7.74 7.52 3.49
N GLN A 104 -8.53 8.42 4.10
CA GLN A 104 -8.26 9.86 4.02
C GLN A 104 -7.01 10.26 4.78
N ARG A 105 -6.76 9.70 5.98
CA ARG A 105 -5.55 9.97 6.75
C ARG A 105 -4.29 9.59 5.98
N THR A 106 -4.33 8.45 5.27
CA THR A 106 -3.21 8.04 4.41
C THR A 106 -2.96 9.05 3.30
N ASN A 107 -4.00 9.48 2.59
CA ASN A 107 -3.84 10.48 1.54
C ASN A 107 -3.32 11.82 2.09
N GLN A 108 -3.82 12.25 3.24
CA GLN A 108 -3.38 13.48 3.89
C GLN A 108 -1.89 13.43 4.26
N ILE A 109 -1.44 12.36 4.92
CA ILE A 109 -0.04 12.26 5.35
C ILE A 109 0.90 12.07 4.14
N CYS A 110 0.51 11.33 3.11
CA CYS A 110 1.26 11.24 1.86
C CYS A 110 1.43 12.62 1.20
N THR A 111 0.35 13.40 1.12
CA THR A 111 0.40 14.75 0.55
C THR A 111 1.30 15.66 1.39
N GLN A 112 1.20 15.62 2.71
CA GLN A 112 1.98 16.46 3.62
C GLN A 112 3.47 16.11 3.63
N LYS A 113 3.81 14.82 3.63
CA LYS A 113 5.19 14.35 3.83
C LYS A 113 5.93 14.08 2.53
N LEU A 114 5.24 13.64 1.48
CA LEU A 114 5.86 13.24 0.21
C LEU A 114 5.48 14.16 -0.95
N GLY A 115 4.55 15.11 -0.76
CA GLY A 115 4.06 15.99 -1.82
C GLY A 115 3.24 15.29 -2.90
N VAL A 116 2.77 14.06 -2.65
CA VAL A 116 1.98 13.25 -3.60
C VAL A 116 0.65 12.86 -2.98
N THR A 117 -0.42 12.94 -3.77
CA THR A 117 -1.75 12.45 -3.36
C THR A 117 -2.00 11.10 -4.02
N PRO A 118 -2.10 10.01 -3.26
CA PRO A 118 -2.38 8.69 -3.82
C PRO A 118 -3.69 8.66 -4.61
N VAL A 119 -3.64 8.05 -5.79
CA VAL A 119 -4.81 7.83 -6.66
C VAL A 119 -5.10 6.34 -6.88
N GLY A 120 -4.20 5.48 -6.45
CA GLY A 120 -4.35 4.03 -6.41
C GLY A 120 -4.59 3.54 -4.99
N PHE A 121 -5.32 2.43 -4.86
CA PHE A 121 -5.63 1.81 -3.58
C PHE A 121 -5.41 0.29 -3.62
N ARG A 122 -4.98 -0.26 -2.50
CA ARG A 122 -5.06 -1.69 -2.20
C ARG A 122 -5.48 -1.89 -0.75
N ALA A 123 -6.51 -2.71 -0.52
CA ALA A 123 -6.91 -3.08 0.83
C ALA A 123 -5.90 -4.06 1.45
N PRO A 124 -5.55 -3.91 2.73
CA PRO A 124 -4.86 -4.96 3.49
C PRO A 124 -5.54 -6.31 3.32
N ASP A 125 -4.74 -7.37 3.19
CA ASP A 125 -5.22 -8.75 3.00
C ASP A 125 -6.19 -8.94 1.81
N PHE A 126 -6.22 -7.98 0.87
CA PHE A 126 -7.20 -7.95 -0.23
C PHE A 126 -8.67 -7.95 0.25
N ASP A 127 -8.89 -7.45 1.48
CA ASP A 127 -10.21 -7.42 2.14
C ASP A 127 -11.04 -6.24 1.65
N ILE A 128 -11.79 -6.46 0.58
CA ILE A 128 -12.58 -5.46 -0.16
C ILE A 128 -14.06 -5.80 -0.18
N ASN A 129 -14.91 -4.79 -0.09
CA ASN A 129 -16.36 -4.88 -0.24
C ASN A 129 -16.96 -3.68 -0.98
N ASP A 130 -18.26 -3.72 -1.29
CA ASP A 130 -18.95 -2.67 -2.04
C ASP A 130 -18.91 -1.30 -1.32
N THR A 131 -18.91 -1.28 0.01
CA THR A 131 -18.79 -0.04 0.79
C THR A 131 -17.44 0.64 0.57
N ILE A 132 -16.36 -0.14 0.60
CA ILE A 132 -15.01 0.38 0.33
C ILE A 132 -14.93 0.89 -1.11
N LEU A 133 -15.40 0.11 -2.08
CA LEU A 133 -15.39 0.50 -3.50
C LEU A 133 -16.16 1.81 -3.74
N ARG A 134 -17.30 2.00 -3.08
CA ARG A 134 -18.06 3.26 -3.15
C ARG A 134 -17.26 4.43 -2.57
N ILE A 135 -16.64 4.26 -1.39
CA ILE A 135 -15.80 5.29 -0.76
C ILE A 135 -14.63 5.67 -1.66
N LEU A 136 -13.98 4.70 -2.30
CA LEU A 136 -12.88 4.95 -3.24
C LEU A 136 -13.37 5.75 -4.46
N SER A 137 -14.51 5.38 -5.02
CA SER A 137 -15.12 6.08 -6.16
C SER A 137 -15.48 7.54 -5.83
N GLU A 138 -16.10 7.77 -4.67
CA GLU A 138 -16.44 9.11 -4.18
C GLU A 138 -15.18 9.92 -3.82
N GLY A 139 -14.12 9.26 -3.39
CA GLY A 139 -12.80 9.83 -3.07
C GLY A 139 -11.89 10.07 -4.27
N HIS A 140 -12.40 9.89 -5.51
CA HIS A 140 -11.67 10.10 -6.77
C HIS A 140 -10.42 9.22 -6.94
N PHE A 141 -10.42 8.01 -6.39
CA PHE A 141 -9.39 7.03 -6.71
C PHE A 141 -9.56 6.54 -8.16
N LEU A 142 -8.45 6.41 -8.87
CA LEU A 142 -8.45 5.99 -10.28
C LEU A 142 -8.53 4.48 -10.44
N TYR A 143 -8.02 3.73 -9.47
CA TYR A 143 -8.01 2.27 -9.50
C TYR A 143 -7.92 1.64 -8.11
N ASP A 144 -8.37 0.40 -8.03
CA ASP A 144 -8.21 -0.52 -6.90
C ASP A 144 -7.52 -1.81 -7.37
N CYS A 145 -6.55 -2.28 -6.56
CA CYS A 145 -5.80 -3.52 -6.80
C CYS A 145 -6.10 -4.62 -5.77
N SER A 146 -7.22 -4.53 -5.05
CA SER A 146 -7.58 -5.51 -4.02
C SER A 146 -8.25 -6.77 -4.56
N THR A 147 -8.63 -6.78 -5.85
CA THR A 147 -9.28 -7.94 -6.44
C THR A 147 -8.27 -8.86 -7.10
N LEU A 148 -8.09 -10.06 -6.55
CA LEU A 148 -7.30 -11.11 -7.19
C LEU A 148 -8.12 -11.77 -8.30
N ALA A 149 -7.69 -11.60 -9.55
CA ALA A 149 -8.23 -12.30 -10.70
C ALA A 149 -7.72 -13.75 -10.71
N THR A 150 -8.25 -14.60 -9.83
CA THR A 150 -7.88 -16.01 -9.75
C THR A 150 -9.12 -16.89 -9.94
N PRO A 151 -9.03 -17.96 -10.76
CA PRO A 151 -10.11 -18.94 -10.88
C PRO A 151 -10.39 -19.71 -9.58
N TRP A 152 -9.49 -19.58 -8.59
CA TRP A 152 -9.58 -20.29 -7.29
C TRP A 152 -10.18 -19.45 -6.16
N LYS A 153 -10.75 -18.28 -6.46
CA LYS A 153 -11.41 -17.41 -5.46
C LYS A 153 -12.37 -18.12 -4.47
N PRO A 154 -13.10 -19.18 -4.85
CA PRO A 154 -13.95 -19.89 -3.89
C PRO A 154 -13.19 -20.68 -2.81
N LEU A 155 -11.92 -21.04 -3.05
CA LEU A 155 -11.11 -21.84 -2.13
C LEU A 155 -10.33 -21.00 -1.10
N LEU A 156 -10.17 -19.68 -1.35
CA LEU A 156 -9.45 -18.76 -0.46
C LEU A 156 -10.34 -18.10 0.61
N LYS A 157 -11.65 -18.34 0.58
CA LYS A 157 -12.64 -17.85 1.57
C LYS A 157 -13.04 -18.89 2.61
N MET A 158 -12.27 -19.97 2.77
CA MET A 158 -12.49 -20.95 3.84
C MET A 158 -11.69 -20.62 5.08
#